data_d824d90b9670d17389343074e25579d3
#
_entry.id   d824d90b9670d17389343074e25579d3
#
_cell.length_a   1.000
_cell.length_b   1.000
_cell.length_c   1.000
_cell.angle_alpha   90.00
_cell.angle_beta   90.00
_cell.angle_gamma   90.00
#
_symmetry.space_group_name_H-M   'P 1'
#
loop_
_entity.id
_entity.type
_entity.pdbx_description
1 polymer ?
#
loop_
_entity_poly.entity_id
_entity_poly.type
_entity_poly.pdbx_seq_one_letter_code
_entity_poly.pdbx_strand_id
1 'polypeptide(L)'
;MKRQKNNNRVIKIVVPVIICLVAALVVAGYFLFRVNNISYEGNRHYSDEEMNNYIFGTDTPNAVVYNIFGKKNKQIPFIQKYEVETIWPDKMNVTIYEKAVVGYINYMGCNMYFDKDGIVVESSSKLYSLIISLPPACAR
;
A
#
# COMPACT_ATOMS: atom_id res chain seq x y z
N MET A 1 39.32 -22.54 41.41
CA MET A 1 38.07 -22.65 40.65
C MET A 1 36.97 -21.71 41.19
N LYS A 2 37.13 -20.39 41.20
CA LYS A 2 36.12 -19.45 41.75
C LYS A 2 35.69 -18.29 40.81
N ARG A 3 36.05 -18.33 39.52
CA ARG A 3 35.75 -17.24 38.56
C ARG A 3 34.46 -17.38 37.72
N GLN A 4 33.87 -18.57 37.69
CA GLN A 4 32.72 -18.83 36.79
C GLN A 4 31.36 -18.35 37.36
N LYS A 5 31.20 -18.15 38.65
CA LYS A 5 29.91 -17.78 39.27
C LYS A 5 29.55 -16.29 39.10
N ASN A 6 30.52 -15.42 38.82
CA ASN A 6 30.28 -13.99 38.68
C ASN A 6 29.82 -13.58 37.28
N ASN A 7 30.29 -14.28 36.24
CA ASN A 7 29.90 -14.01 34.86
C ASN A 7 28.40 -14.24 34.61
N ASN A 8 27.81 -15.27 35.23
CA ASN A 8 26.40 -15.57 35.04
C ASN A 8 25.44 -14.51 35.66
N ARG A 9 25.89 -13.78 36.69
CA ARG A 9 25.09 -12.68 37.24
C ARG A 9 25.15 -11.44 36.36
N VAL A 10 26.33 -11.12 35.83
CA VAL A 10 26.51 -10.00 34.90
C VAL A 10 25.71 -10.25 33.61
N ILE A 11 25.78 -11.44 33.05
CA ILE A 11 25.01 -11.81 31.87
C ILE A 11 23.50 -11.70 32.11
N LYS A 12 23.00 -12.16 33.28
CA LYS A 12 21.57 -12.07 33.63
C LYS A 12 21.04 -10.64 33.75
N ILE A 13 21.91 -9.67 34.00
CA ILE A 13 21.53 -8.26 34.11
C ILE A 13 21.76 -7.55 32.75
N VAL A 14 22.89 -7.81 32.13
CA VAL A 14 23.29 -7.12 30.86
C VAL A 14 22.39 -7.52 29.69
N VAL A 15 22.03 -8.80 29.59
CA VAL A 15 21.15 -9.27 28.50
C VAL A 15 19.78 -8.58 28.49
N PRO A 16 19.00 -8.54 29.60
CA PRO A 16 17.72 -7.84 29.57
C PRO A 16 17.85 -6.33 29.35
N VAL A 17 18.93 -5.70 29.82
CA VAL A 17 19.19 -4.28 29.56
C VAL A 17 19.42 -4.02 28.09
N ILE A 18 20.20 -4.86 27.41
CA ILE A 18 20.41 -4.76 25.96
C ILE A 18 19.09 -4.98 25.22
N ILE A 19 18.30 -5.97 25.61
CA ILE A 19 16.99 -6.23 24.99
C ILE A 19 16.06 -5.02 25.14
N CYS A 20 15.99 -4.43 26.32
CA CYS A 20 15.19 -3.21 26.56
C CYS A 20 15.68 -2.03 25.71
N LEU A 21 16.99 -1.86 25.57
CA LEU A 21 17.58 -0.80 24.77
C LEU A 21 17.27 -0.99 23.28
N VAL A 22 17.43 -2.21 22.76
CA VAL A 22 17.08 -2.55 21.39
C VAL A 22 15.58 -2.36 21.14
N ALA A 23 14.72 -2.81 22.06
CA ALA A 23 13.27 -2.62 21.94
C ALA A 23 12.91 -1.12 21.90
N ALA A 24 13.54 -0.30 22.75
CA ALA A 24 13.32 1.16 22.74
C ALA A 24 13.76 1.80 21.42
N LEU A 25 14.88 1.37 20.83
CA LEU A 25 15.36 1.85 19.53
C LEU A 25 14.40 1.44 18.40
N VAL A 26 13.87 0.23 18.42
CA VAL A 26 12.89 -0.24 17.42
C VAL A 26 11.60 0.57 17.51
N VAL A 27 11.09 0.82 18.70
CA VAL A 27 9.89 1.63 18.92
C VAL A 27 10.11 3.08 18.46
N ALA A 28 11.25 3.69 18.85
CA ALA A 28 11.61 5.03 18.40
C ALA A 28 11.72 5.10 16.87
N GLY A 29 12.37 4.12 16.24
CA GLY A 29 12.44 4.00 14.78
C GLY A 29 11.08 3.88 14.12
N TYR A 30 10.17 3.09 14.67
CA TYR A 30 8.81 2.95 14.16
C TYR A 30 8.07 4.30 14.11
N PHE A 31 8.20 5.12 15.15
CA PHE A 31 7.57 6.46 15.17
C PHE A 31 8.27 7.46 14.25
N LEU A 32 9.59 7.41 14.13
CA LEU A 32 10.35 8.32 13.26
C LEU A 32 10.09 8.10 11.77
N PHE A 33 9.84 6.85 11.35
CA PHE A 33 9.61 6.49 9.94
C PHE A 33 8.13 6.36 9.58
N ARG A 34 7.24 6.89 10.43
CA ARG A 34 5.83 7.00 10.10
C ARG A 34 5.65 8.08 9.03
N VAL A 35 5.02 7.72 7.92
CA VAL A 35 4.79 8.65 6.82
C VAL A 35 3.66 9.60 7.18
N ASN A 36 3.96 10.90 7.16
CA ASN A 36 3.00 11.96 7.45
C ASN A 36 2.53 12.67 6.19
N ASN A 37 3.34 12.66 5.13
CA ASN A 37 3.03 13.34 3.88
C ASN A 37 3.17 12.36 2.71
N ILE A 38 2.05 12.15 2.01
CA ILE A 38 2.03 11.37 0.78
C ILE A 38 1.56 12.30 -0.33
N SER A 39 2.34 12.40 -1.39
CA SER A 39 2.02 13.16 -2.59
C SER A 39 1.60 12.20 -3.69
N TYR A 40 0.49 12.48 -4.36
CA TYR A 40 -0.01 11.69 -5.48
C TYR A 40 0.09 12.50 -6.76
N GLU A 41 0.59 11.88 -7.82
CA GLU A 41 0.71 12.50 -9.13
C GLU A 41 0.16 11.57 -10.22
N GLY A 42 -0.66 12.13 -11.12
CA GLY A 42 -1.19 11.40 -12.27
C GLY A 42 -2.54 10.71 -12.05
N ASN A 43 -3.14 10.81 -10.86
CA ASN A 43 -4.48 10.30 -10.57
C ASN A 43 -5.56 11.26 -11.11
N ARG A 44 -6.37 10.78 -12.04
CA ARG A 44 -7.52 11.51 -12.61
C ARG A 44 -8.86 10.89 -12.25
N HIS A 45 -8.88 9.56 -12.12
CA HIS A 45 -10.08 8.78 -11.84
C HIS A 45 -10.38 8.62 -10.35
N TYR A 46 -9.33 8.62 -9.51
CA TYR A 46 -9.44 8.38 -8.08
C TYR A 46 -8.96 9.57 -7.29
N SER A 47 -9.56 9.80 -6.13
CA SER A 47 -9.05 10.75 -5.15
C SER A 47 -7.78 10.22 -4.46
N ASP A 48 -7.02 11.12 -3.86
CA ASP A 48 -5.81 10.76 -3.10
C ASP A 48 -6.12 9.80 -1.94
N GLU A 49 -7.27 9.99 -1.28
CA GLU A 49 -7.74 9.11 -0.19
C GLU A 49 -8.06 7.71 -0.68
N GLU A 50 -8.73 7.59 -1.83
CA GLU A 50 -9.02 6.29 -2.44
C GLU A 50 -7.74 5.58 -2.85
N MET A 51 -6.81 6.29 -3.48
CA MET A 51 -5.50 5.74 -3.85
C MET A 51 -4.70 5.30 -2.63
N ASN A 52 -4.72 6.08 -1.56
CA ASN A 52 -4.08 5.72 -0.30
C ASN A 52 -4.63 4.39 0.25
N ASN A 53 -5.94 4.22 0.24
CA ASN A 53 -6.58 2.99 0.68
C ASN A 53 -6.25 1.79 -0.23
N TYR A 54 -6.25 1.97 -1.56
CA TYR A 54 -5.88 0.92 -2.50
C TYR A 54 -4.42 0.48 -2.35
N ILE A 55 -3.49 1.42 -2.24
CA ILE A 55 -2.05 1.13 -2.23
C ILE A 55 -1.60 0.65 -0.85
N PHE A 56 -1.91 1.40 0.19
CA PHE A 56 -1.40 1.16 1.53
C PHE A 56 -2.39 0.41 2.44
N GLY A 57 -3.70 0.62 2.26
CA GLY A 57 -4.74 0.02 3.10
C GLY A 57 -4.80 0.62 4.52
N THR A 58 -4.07 1.70 4.76
CA THR A 58 -4.02 2.43 6.04
C THR A 58 -3.80 3.91 5.78
N ASP A 59 -4.31 4.77 6.66
CA ASP A 59 -4.16 6.22 6.52
C ASP A 59 -2.71 6.70 6.75
N THR A 60 -1.92 5.93 7.48
CA THR A 60 -0.55 6.30 7.83
C THR A 60 0.41 5.11 7.67
N PRO A 61 0.91 4.86 6.45
CA PRO A 61 1.90 3.81 6.23
C PRO A 61 3.23 4.15 6.92
N ASN A 62 4.03 3.12 7.15
CA ASN A 62 5.40 3.29 7.63
C ASN A 62 6.37 3.03 6.47
N ALA A 63 7.29 3.98 6.24
CA ALA A 63 8.22 3.95 5.11
C ALA A 63 9.09 2.69 5.09
N VAL A 64 9.59 2.26 6.26
CA VAL A 64 10.43 1.06 6.39
C VAL A 64 9.61 -0.20 6.14
N VAL A 65 8.42 -0.29 6.76
CA VAL A 65 7.53 -1.45 6.60
C VAL A 65 7.09 -1.59 5.15
N TYR A 66 6.74 -0.48 4.49
CA TYR A 66 6.36 -0.51 3.08
C TYR A 66 7.50 -0.96 2.17
N ASN A 67 8.74 -0.48 2.39
CA ASN A 67 9.88 -0.89 1.58
C ASN A 67 10.23 -2.38 1.73
N ILE A 68 10.02 -2.96 2.90
CA ILE A 68 10.33 -4.37 3.19
C ILE A 68 9.17 -5.30 2.78
N PHE A 69 7.95 -4.96 3.12
CA PHE A 69 6.78 -5.83 3.01
C PHE A 69 5.71 -5.32 2.03
N GLY A 70 5.84 -4.10 1.52
CA GLY A 70 4.85 -3.51 0.63
C GLY A 70 4.70 -4.28 -0.68
N LYS A 71 3.46 -4.56 -1.07
CA LYS A 71 3.16 -5.13 -2.39
C LYS A 71 3.24 -4.03 -3.44
N LYS A 72 4.30 -4.03 -4.22
CA LYS A 72 4.59 -3.01 -5.24
C LYS A 72 3.68 -3.05 -6.49
N ASN A 73 2.89 -4.10 -6.67
CA ASN A 73 2.07 -4.30 -7.88
C ASN A 73 0.68 -4.84 -7.50
N LYS A 74 -0.14 -4.01 -6.87
CA LYS A 74 -1.57 -4.31 -6.73
C LYS A 74 -2.29 -3.95 -8.04
N GLN A 75 -3.19 -4.81 -8.50
CA GLN A 75 -4.07 -4.48 -9.63
C GLN A 75 -5.18 -3.56 -9.12
N ILE A 76 -5.21 -2.35 -9.63
CA ILE A 76 -6.24 -1.35 -9.34
C ILE A 76 -6.96 -1.06 -10.64
N PRO A 77 -8.31 -1.05 -10.68
CA PRO A 77 -9.07 -0.74 -11.88
C PRO A 77 -8.63 0.60 -12.49
N PHE A 78 -8.61 0.71 -13.81
CA PHE A 78 -8.15 1.89 -14.56
C PHE A 78 -6.68 2.30 -14.38
N ILE A 79 -5.94 1.66 -13.47
CA ILE A 79 -4.53 1.93 -13.25
C ILE A 79 -3.69 0.89 -14.00
N GLN A 80 -2.76 1.35 -14.82
CA GLN A 80 -1.81 0.50 -15.54
C GLN A 80 -0.68 0.05 -14.62
N LYS A 81 -0.08 0.99 -13.92
CA LYS A 81 0.97 0.80 -12.92
C LYS A 81 1.03 2.00 -11.98
N TYR A 82 1.64 1.82 -10.85
CA TYR A 82 2.01 2.91 -9.97
C TYR A 82 3.43 2.70 -9.44
N GLU A 83 4.10 3.78 -9.17
CA GLU A 83 5.45 3.81 -8.62
C GLU A 83 5.42 4.55 -7.30
N VAL A 84 6.01 3.97 -6.25
CA VAL A 84 6.10 4.59 -4.93
C VAL A 84 7.55 4.86 -4.63
N GLU A 85 7.88 6.13 -4.52
CA GLU A 85 9.19 6.61 -4.15
C GLU A 85 9.18 7.11 -2.71
N THR A 86 10.09 6.60 -1.89
CA THR A 86 10.22 7.00 -0.50
C THR A 86 11.24 8.11 -0.36
N ILE A 87 10.82 9.27 0.11
CA ILE A 87 11.67 10.41 0.43
C ILE A 87 11.85 10.43 1.95
N TRP A 88 12.97 9.90 2.39
CA TRP A 88 13.28 9.76 3.81
C TRP A 88 13.29 11.10 4.56
N PRO A 89 12.82 11.16 5.83
CA PRO A 89 12.39 10.01 6.67
C PRO A 89 10.89 9.72 6.64
N ASP A 90 10.00 10.67 6.25
CA ASP A 90 8.57 10.66 6.52
C ASP A 90 7.67 11.01 5.33
N LYS A 91 8.24 11.05 4.11
CA LYS A 91 7.51 11.41 2.89
C LYS A 91 7.51 10.27 1.87
N MET A 92 6.41 10.19 1.13
CA MET A 92 6.29 9.31 -0.04
C MET A 92 5.72 10.08 -1.22
N ASN A 93 6.25 9.83 -2.42
CA ASN A 93 5.69 10.27 -3.68
C ASN A 93 5.14 9.06 -4.44
N VAL A 94 3.90 9.13 -4.87
CA VAL A 94 3.21 8.07 -5.61
C VAL A 94 2.88 8.59 -6.99
N THR A 95 3.59 8.09 -8.00
CA THR A 95 3.32 8.39 -9.40
C THR A 95 2.41 7.32 -9.98
N ILE A 96 1.26 7.74 -10.51
CA ILE A 96 0.21 6.87 -11.02
C ILE A 96 0.15 6.97 -12.53
N TYR A 97 0.15 5.83 -13.21
CA TYR A 97 -0.03 5.73 -14.64
C TYR A 97 -1.39 5.10 -14.92
N GLU A 98 -2.33 5.91 -15.36
CA GLU A 98 -3.67 5.45 -15.70
C GLU A 98 -3.72 4.76 -17.07
N LYS A 99 -4.64 3.82 -17.23
CA LYS A 99 -4.94 3.21 -18.52
C LYS A 99 -5.61 4.25 -19.42
N ALA A 100 -5.16 4.36 -20.68
CA ALA A 100 -5.74 5.28 -21.64
C ALA A 100 -7.07 4.73 -22.16
N VAL A 101 -8.17 5.16 -21.57
CA VAL A 101 -9.53 4.82 -22.00
C VAL A 101 -9.98 5.82 -23.05
N VAL A 102 -10.39 5.34 -24.24
CA VAL A 102 -10.92 6.16 -25.33
C VAL A 102 -12.45 6.07 -25.48
N GLY A 103 -13.07 5.05 -24.93
CA GLY A 103 -14.52 4.88 -24.98
C GLY A 103 -15.01 3.69 -24.16
N TYR A 104 -16.32 3.55 -24.11
CA TYR A 104 -16.95 2.38 -23.48
C TYR A 104 -18.19 1.93 -24.27
N ILE A 105 -18.53 0.66 -24.14
CA ILE A 105 -19.85 0.14 -24.58
C ILE A 105 -20.53 -0.52 -23.39
N ASN A 106 -21.86 -0.47 -23.39
CA ASN A 106 -22.67 -1.22 -22.44
C ASN A 106 -23.04 -2.56 -23.07
N TYR A 107 -22.58 -3.65 -22.45
CA TYR A 107 -22.90 -5.00 -22.87
C TYR A 107 -23.36 -5.82 -21.66
N MET A 108 -24.55 -6.41 -21.73
CA MET A 108 -25.16 -7.22 -20.67
C MET A 108 -25.19 -6.53 -19.28
N GLY A 109 -25.39 -5.21 -19.24
CA GLY A 109 -25.43 -4.44 -17.99
C GLY A 109 -24.07 -4.04 -17.42
N CYS A 110 -22.97 -4.41 -18.12
CA CYS A 110 -21.61 -4.01 -17.76
C CYS A 110 -21.09 -2.96 -18.72
N ASN A 111 -20.38 -1.96 -18.22
CA ASN A 111 -19.65 -1.03 -19.06
C ASN A 111 -18.25 -1.61 -19.33
N MET A 112 -17.96 -1.89 -20.59
CA MET A 112 -16.65 -2.32 -21.04
C MET A 112 -15.90 -1.11 -21.59
N TYR A 113 -14.77 -0.79 -21.01
CA TYR A 113 -13.92 0.34 -21.37
C TYR A 113 -12.79 -0.13 -22.28
N PHE A 114 -12.54 0.61 -23.36
CA PHE A 114 -11.56 0.24 -24.38
C PHE A 114 -10.46 1.29 -24.46
N ASP A 115 -9.27 0.82 -24.79
CA ASP A 115 -8.17 1.67 -25.23
C ASP A 115 -8.25 2.02 -26.72
N LYS A 116 -7.27 2.78 -27.22
CA LYS A 116 -7.15 3.16 -28.64
C LYS A 116 -6.99 1.97 -29.59
N ASP A 117 -6.57 0.82 -29.10
CA ASP A 117 -6.33 -0.40 -29.86
C ASP A 117 -7.57 -1.33 -29.81
N GLY A 118 -8.67 -0.89 -29.19
CA GLY A 118 -9.91 -1.64 -29.05
C GLY A 118 -9.84 -2.77 -28.01
N ILE A 119 -8.83 -2.77 -27.16
CA ILE A 119 -8.65 -3.77 -26.12
C ILE A 119 -9.45 -3.36 -24.88
N VAL A 120 -10.23 -4.28 -24.30
CA VAL A 120 -10.96 -4.03 -23.06
C VAL A 120 -9.94 -3.88 -21.92
N VAL A 121 -9.83 -2.67 -21.37
CA VAL A 121 -8.90 -2.36 -20.27
C VAL A 121 -9.53 -2.51 -18.91
N GLU A 122 -10.88 -2.36 -18.84
CA GLU A 122 -11.63 -2.51 -17.61
C GLU A 122 -13.09 -2.84 -17.93
N SER A 123 -13.75 -3.55 -17.00
CA SER A 123 -15.20 -3.79 -17.08
C SER A 123 -15.83 -3.50 -15.70
N SER A 124 -16.87 -2.68 -15.66
CA SER A 124 -17.59 -2.39 -14.43
C SER A 124 -19.09 -2.46 -14.63
N SER A 125 -19.81 -3.07 -13.68
CA SER A 125 -21.27 -2.99 -13.64
C SER A 125 -21.68 -1.71 -12.95
N LYS A 126 -22.42 -0.84 -13.62
CA LYS A 126 -22.97 0.41 -13.05
C LYS A 126 -23.92 0.20 -11.88
N LEU A 127 -24.28 -1.05 -11.58
CA LEU A 127 -25.32 -1.40 -10.60
C LEU A 127 -24.78 -1.58 -9.17
N TYR A 128 -23.47 -1.49 -8.93
CA TYR A 128 -22.92 -1.68 -7.58
C TYR A 128 -23.21 -0.55 -6.58
N SER A 129 -23.75 0.58 -7.04
CA SER A 129 -24.08 1.67 -6.12
C SER A 129 -25.54 1.67 -5.63
N LEU A 130 -26.41 0.80 -6.16
CA LEU A 130 -27.84 0.91 -5.86
C LEU A 130 -28.56 -0.38 -5.39
N ILE A 131 -28.05 -1.58 -5.62
CA ILE A 131 -28.75 -2.82 -5.21
C ILE A 131 -27.76 -3.91 -4.77
N ILE A 132 -27.76 -4.20 -3.47
CA ILE A 132 -27.11 -5.36 -2.82
C ILE A 132 -27.87 -6.65 -3.16
N SER A 133 -28.00 -7.07 -4.40
CA SER A 133 -28.46 -8.44 -4.68
C SER A 133 -28.52 -8.77 -6.18
N LEU A 134 -27.39 -8.93 -6.85
CA LEU A 134 -27.36 -9.66 -8.12
C LEU A 134 -26.01 -10.32 -8.34
N PRO A 135 -25.96 -11.51 -8.96
CA PRO A 135 -24.75 -12.33 -9.03
C PRO A 135 -23.65 -11.69 -9.91
N PRO A 136 -22.40 -12.03 -9.69
CA PRO A 136 -21.25 -11.44 -10.39
C PRO A 136 -21.16 -11.95 -11.83
N ALA A 137 -21.89 -11.33 -12.74
CA ALA A 137 -21.82 -11.64 -14.17
C ALA A 137 -20.61 -11.01 -14.89
N CYS A 138 -19.90 -10.10 -14.21
CA CYS A 138 -18.76 -9.39 -14.79
C CYS A 138 -17.38 -9.89 -14.31
N ALA A 139 -17.32 -10.97 -13.56
CA ALA A 139 -16.06 -11.56 -13.11
C ALA A 139 -15.64 -12.69 -14.07
N ARG A 140 -14.82 -12.34 -15.06
CA ARG A 140 -13.89 -13.26 -15.70
C ARG A 140 -12.64 -12.53 -16.10
#